data_f77c43c24901ba1da8485c157f8b0516
#
_entry.id   f77c43c24901ba1da8485c157f8b0516
#
_cell.length_a   1.000
_cell.length_b   1.000
_cell.length_c   1.000
_cell.angle_alpha   90.00
_cell.angle_beta   90.00
_cell.angle_gamma   90.00
#
_symmetry.space_group_name_H-M   'P 1'
#
loop_
_entity.id
_entity.type
_entity.pdbx_description
1 polymer ?
#
loop_
_entity_poly.entity_id
_entity_poly.type
_entity_poly.pdbx_seq_one_letter_code
_entity_poly.pdbx_strand_id
1 'polypeptide(L)'
;MKLKASGANVLFMHAIPKQAAQAIRKVGEIGWKPDMFFLAATSTSVSSVLKPAGFDHSKDIISSYSFKDPNDPQWKDDKDVLAWHDFMKSYFPDGNRQDQLIVYGYVVAEATVQVLKQCGDDLTHENIMKQAANLDVTLPLMLPGIKLKTSPTDYFPIEAMRLQRFNGEIWELFGDTIGND
;
A
#
# COMPACT_ATOMS: atom_id res chain seq x y z
N MET A 1 -24.14 -12.46 -7.55
CA MET A 1 -24.10 -13.82 -8.11
C MET A 1 -23.82 -13.86 -9.60
N LYS A 2 -24.13 -12.78 -10.35
CA LYS A 2 -23.91 -12.73 -11.82
C LYS A 2 -22.46 -13.04 -12.24
N LEU A 3 -21.45 -12.48 -11.52
CA LEU A 3 -20.03 -12.72 -11.85
C LEU A 3 -19.65 -14.21 -11.74
N LYS A 4 -20.04 -14.90 -10.66
CA LYS A 4 -19.79 -16.35 -10.56
C LYS A 4 -20.49 -17.14 -11.69
N ALA A 5 -21.70 -16.76 -12.04
CA ALA A 5 -22.49 -17.43 -13.07
C ALA A 5 -21.96 -17.17 -14.50
N SER A 6 -21.11 -16.17 -14.70
CA SER A 6 -20.48 -15.89 -15.99
C SER A 6 -19.37 -16.89 -16.37
N GLY A 7 -18.92 -17.73 -15.44
CA GLY A 7 -17.78 -18.62 -15.64
C GLY A 7 -16.42 -17.90 -15.53
N ALA A 8 -16.38 -16.63 -15.09
CA ALA A 8 -15.13 -15.92 -14.91
C ALA A 8 -14.25 -16.62 -13.86
N ASN A 9 -12.99 -16.82 -14.18
CA ASN A 9 -12.00 -17.44 -13.31
C ASN A 9 -10.96 -16.45 -12.75
N VAL A 10 -11.03 -15.19 -13.17
CA VAL A 10 -10.22 -14.08 -12.62
C VAL A 10 -11.17 -13.04 -12.03
N LEU A 11 -10.94 -12.67 -10.79
CA LEU A 11 -11.63 -11.56 -10.12
C LEU A 11 -10.62 -10.44 -9.83
N PHE A 12 -10.77 -9.32 -10.53
CA PHE A 12 -10.05 -8.09 -10.22
C PHE A 12 -11.00 -7.16 -9.46
N MET A 13 -10.62 -6.80 -8.23
CA MET A 13 -11.44 -5.97 -7.36
C MET A 13 -10.75 -4.64 -7.04
N HIS A 14 -11.40 -3.55 -7.43
CA HIS A 14 -11.04 -2.20 -7.05
C HIS A 14 -12.20 -1.60 -6.25
N ALA A 15 -12.07 -1.58 -4.92
CA ALA A 15 -13.13 -1.14 -4.01
C ALA A 15 -12.52 -0.44 -2.78
N ILE A 16 -13.28 0.39 -2.11
CA ILE A 16 -12.86 0.97 -0.83
C ILE A 16 -12.98 -0.08 0.29
N PRO A 17 -12.26 0.08 1.43
CA PRO A 17 -12.07 -0.97 2.44
C PRO A 17 -13.35 -1.68 2.89
N LYS A 18 -14.40 -0.94 3.23
CA LYS A 18 -15.66 -1.53 3.72
C LYS A 18 -16.31 -2.44 2.67
N GLN A 19 -16.38 -1.99 1.43
CA GLN A 19 -16.98 -2.75 0.32
C GLN A 19 -16.11 -3.94 -0.07
N ALA A 20 -14.78 -3.78 -0.03
CA ALA A 20 -13.86 -4.89 -0.26
C ALA A 20 -14.05 -6.00 0.76
N ALA A 21 -14.09 -5.69 2.05
CA ALA A 21 -14.34 -6.68 3.11
C ALA A 21 -15.66 -7.44 2.91
N GLN A 22 -16.72 -6.73 2.58
CA GLN A 22 -18.03 -7.34 2.30
C GLN A 22 -18.01 -8.26 1.08
N ALA A 23 -17.34 -7.83 0.00
CA ALA A 23 -17.24 -8.59 -1.23
C ALA A 23 -16.36 -9.84 -1.06
N ILE A 24 -15.21 -9.74 -0.39
CA ILE A 24 -14.35 -10.89 -0.08
C ILE A 24 -15.14 -11.93 0.72
N ARG A 25 -15.80 -11.49 1.80
CA ARG A 25 -16.67 -12.38 2.60
C ARG A 25 -17.71 -13.06 1.71
N LYS A 26 -18.39 -12.29 0.85
CA LYS A 26 -19.42 -12.82 -0.02
C LYS A 26 -18.89 -13.83 -1.03
N VAL A 27 -17.72 -13.59 -1.60
CA VAL A 27 -17.03 -14.53 -2.50
C VAL A 27 -16.79 -15.87 -1.78
N GLY A 28 -16.30 -15.83 -0.53
CA GLY A 28 -16.08 -17.01 0.29
C GLY A 28 -17.38 -17.74 0.64
N GLU A 29 -18.39 -17.02 1.15
CA GLU A 29 -19.69 -17.61 1.53
C GLU A 29 -20.41 -18.35 0.39
N ILE A 30 -20.29 -17.85 -0.84
CA ILE A 30 -20.90 -18.51 -2.01
C ILE A 30 -20.00 -19.62 -2.59
N GLY A 31 -18.86 -19.90 -1.97
CA GLY A 31 -17.92 -20.91 -2.45
C GLY A 31 -17.39 -20.61 -3.86
N TRP A 32 -17.23 -19.34 -4.23
CA TRP A 32 -16.58 -18.99 -5.48
C TRP A 32 -15.07 -18.94 -5.30
N LYS A 33 -14.35 -19.77 -6.03
CA LYS A 33 -12.88 -19.86 -6.02
C LYS A 33 -12.38 -19.51 -7.42
N PRO A 34 -12.18 -18.22 -7.73
CA PRO A 34 -11.50 -17.85 -8.98
C PRO A 34 -10.06 -18.33 -8.94
N ASP A 35 -9.47 -18.63 -10.10
CA ASP A 35 -8.06 -19.03 -10.20
C ASP A 35 -7.12 -17.90 -9.75
N MET A 36 -7.54 -16.64 -9.94
CA MET A 36 -6.88 -15.46 -9.41
C MET A 36 -7.90 -14.48 -8.83
N PHE A 37 -7.67 -14.07 -7.59
CA PHE A 37 -8.36 -12.96 -6.97
C PHE A 37 -7.35 -11.84 -6.70
N PHE A 38 -7.40 -10.78 -7.50
CA PHE A 38 -6.56 -9.61 -7.33
C PHE A 38 -7.34 -8.49 -6.62
N LEU A 39 -6.78 -7.98 -5.53
CA LEU A 39 -7.33 -6.89 -4.74
C LEU A 39 -6.45 -5.65 -4.90
N ALA A 40 -7.06 -4.51 -5.21
CA ALA A 40 -6.33 -3.26 -5.33
C ALA A 40 -5.64 -2.85 -4.00
N ALA A 41 -4.48 -2.25 -4.10
CA ALA A 41 -3.63 -1.83 -2.96
C ALA A 41 -4.36 -0.96 -1.92
N THR A 42 -5.38 -0.21 -2.32
CA THR A 42 -6.19 0.63 -1.43
C THR A 42 -7.01 -0.13 -0.39
N SER A 43 -7.11 -1.46 -0.51
CA SER A 43 -7.95 -2.31 0.35
C SER A 43 -7.20 -3.51 0.92
N THR A 44 -5.88 -3.40 1.09
CA THR A 44 -5.01 -4.48 1.58
C THR A 44 -4.87 -4.53 3.10
N SER A 45 -5.42 -3.58 3.84
CA SER A 45 -5.30 -3.54 5.29
C SER A 45 -5.79 -4.83 5.95
N VAL A 46 -4.89 -5.52 6.67
CA VAL A 46 -5.21 -6.74 7.39
C VAL A 46 -6.25 -6.49 8.46
N SER A 47 -6.10 -5.40 9.24
CA SER A 47 -6.97 -5.08 10.37
C SER A 47 -8.36 -4.59 9.94
N SER A 48 -8.46 -3.75 8.91
CA SER A 48 -9.71 -3.10 8.51
C SER A 48 -10.44 -3.78 7.35
N VAL A 49 -9.78 -4.68 6.61
CA VAL A 49 -10.37 -5.36 5.45
C VAL A 49 -10.36 -6.88 5.59
N LEU A 50 -9.17 -7.50 5.70
CA LEU A 50 -9.06 -8.96 5.62
C LEU A 50 -9.61 -9.65 6.87
N LYS A 51 -9.32 -9.12 8.06
CA LYS A 51 -9.86 -9.64 9.32
C LYS A 51 -11.40 -9.55 9.38
N PRO A 52 -12.05 -8.42 9.06
CA PRO A 52 -13.50 -8.35 8.96
C PRO A 52 -14.10 -9.23 7.86
N ALA A 53 -13.38 -9.46 6.76
CA ALA A 53 -13.81 -10.36 5.70
C ALA A 53 -13.80 -11.84 6.12
N GLY A 54 -12.88 -12.19 7.03
CA GLY A 54 -12.54 -13.55 7.44
C GLY A 54 -11.26 -14.01 6.75
N PHE A 55 -10.28 -14.43 7.54
CA PHE A 55 -8.97 -14.85 7.02
C PHE A 55 -9.07 -16.05 6.07
N ASP A 56 -9.97 -17.01 6.35
CA ASP A 56 -10.23 -18.15 5.47
C ASP A 56 -10.75 -17.75 4.10
N HIS A 57 -11.51 -16.63 4.02
CA HIS A 57 -12.02 -16.09 2.77
C HIS A 57 -11.00 -15.21 2.04
N SER A 58 -9.96 -14.75 2.76
CA SER A 58 -8.95 -13.81 2.27
C SER A 58 -7.66 -14.50 1.84
N LYS A 59 -7.47 -15.75 2.23
CA LYS A 59 -6.26 -16.52 1.90
C LYS A 59 -6.10 -16.64 0.38
N ASP A 60 -4.85 -16.55 -0.08
CA ASP A 60 -4.43 -16.60 -1.47
C ASP A 60 -4.86 -15.40 -2.34
N ILE A 61 -5.50 -14.38 -1.76
CA ILE A 61 -5.71 -13.11 -2.45
C ILE A 61 -4.35 -12.50 -2.80
N ILE A 62 -4.23 -12.04 -4.04
CA ILE A 62 -3.06 -11.34 -4.55
C ILE A 62 -3.35 -9.84 -4.56
N SER A 63 -2.32 -9.06 -4.28
CA SER A 63 -2.34 -7.60 -4.42
C SER A 63 -0.97 -7.10 -4.84
N SER A 64 -0.84 -5.79 -4.97
CA SER A 64 0.45 -5.12 -5.16
C SER A 64 0.67 -4.09 -4.07
N TYR A 65 1.93 -3.84 -3.74
CA TYR A 65 2.29 -2.84 -2.74
C TYR A 65 3.65 -2.22 -3.04
N SER A 66 3.86 -1.00 -2.56
CA SER A 66 5.11 -0.26 -2.80
C SER A 66 5.85 0.10 -1.51
N PHE A 67 5.30 -0.28 -0.35
CA PHE A 67 5.84 0.08 0.96
C PHE A 67 6.17 -1.15 1.79
N LYS A 68 7.07 -0.99 2.78
CA LYS A 68 7.31 -1.98 3.83
C LYS A 68 6.09 -2.00 4.76
N ASP A 69 5.62 -3.20 5.11
CA ASP A 69 4.64 -3.35 6.19
C ASP A 69 5.41 -3.42 7.53
N PRO A 70 5.25 -2.45 8.44
CA PRO A 70 5.96 -2.46 9.72
C PRO A 70 5.59 -3.65 10.63
N ASN A 71 4.53 -4.38 10.32
CA ASN A 71 4.10 -5.57 11.07
C ASN A 71 4.66 -6.86 10.48
N ASP A 72 5.30 -6.81 9.31
CA ASP A 72 5.92 -7.97 8.69
C ASP A 72 7.26 -8.27 9.37
N PRO A 73 7.44 -9.49 9.92
CA PRO A 73 8.67 -9.88 10.61
C PRO A 73 9.96 -9.72 9.79
N GLN A 74 9.87 -9.72 8.45
CA GLN A 74 11.05 -9.51 7.59
C GLN A 74 11.68 -8.13 7.79
N TRP A 75 10.91 -7.13 8.23
CA TRP A 75 11.35 -5.75 8.44
C TRP A 75 11.60 -5.38 9.89
N LYS A 76 11.55 -6.35 10.83
CA LYS A 76 11.65 -6.10 12.29
C LYS A 76 12.91 -5.33 12.72
N ASP A 77 14.01 -5.50 12.00
CA ASP A 77 15.30 -4.85 12.28
C ASP A 77 15.64 -3.74 11.25
N ASP A 78 14.69 -3.40 10.38
CA ASP A 78 14.86 -2.34 9.40
C ASP A 78 14.82 -0.96 10.07
N LYS A 79 15.83 -0.12 9.79
CA LYS A 79 15.99 1.19 10.44
C LYS A 79 14.81 2.14 10.25
N ASP A 80 14.19 2.11 9.05
CA ASP A 80 13.07 3.00 8.74
C ASP A 80 11.81 2.53 9.45
N VAL A 81 11.62 1.22 9.59
CA VAL A 81 10.52 0.61 10.34
C VAL A 81 10.65 0.90 11.84
N LEU A 82 11.85 0.78 12.40
CA LEU A 82 12.11 1.12 13.79
C LEU A 82 11.85 2.62 14.05
N ALA A 83 12.34 3.50 13.17
CA ALA A 83 12.09 4.95 13.27
C ALA A 83 10.60 5.28 13.18
N TRP A 84 9.85 4.59 12.31
CA TRP A 84 8.40 4.75 12.22
C TRP A 84 7.68 4.32 13.51
N HIS A 85 8.09 3.22 14.13
CA HIS A 85 7.52 2.79 15.42
C HIS A 85 7.77 3.81 16.53
N ASP A 86 8.96 4.41 16.57
CA ASP A 86 9.30 5.48 17.53
C ASP A 86 8.50 6.76 17.26
N PHE A 87 8.33 7.12 15.99
CA PHE A 87 7.46 8.23 15.57
C PHE A 87 6.02 8.00 16.04
N MET A 88 5.45 6.83 15.76
CA MET A 88 4.08 6.49 16.15
C MET A 88 3.91 6.53 17.69
N LYS A 89 4.91 6.05 18.42
CA LYS A 89 4.89 6.10 19.89
C LYS A 89 4.88 7.53 20.41
N SER A 90 5.62 8.43 19.77
CA SER A 90 5.84 9.79 20.25
C SER A 90 4.75 10.76 19.82
N TYR A 91 4.22 10.62 18.61
CA TYR A 91 3.34 11.61 17.99
C TYR A 91 1.93 11.10 17.71
N PHE A 92 1.72 9.79 17.64
CA PHE A 92 0.41 9.19 17.40
C PHE A 92 0.22 7.89 18.20
N PRO A 93 0.32 7.93 19.54
CA PRO A 93 0.31 6.73 20.38
C PRO A 93 -0.97 5.90 20.26
N ASP A 94 -2.12 6.55 20.01
CA ASP A 94 -3.43 5.90 19.85
C ASP A 94 -3.69 5.39 18.44
N GLY A 95 -2.76 5.62 17.51
CA GLY A 95 -2.87 5.17 16.12
C GLY A 95 -2.79 3.65 15.98
N ASN A 96 -3.67 3.09 15.15
CA ASN A 96 -3.64 1.65 14.86
C ASN A 96 -2.43 1.29 13.98
N ARG A 97 -1.35 0.83 14.60
CA ARG A 97 -0.10 0.46 13.89
C ARG A 97 -0.24 -0.73 12.93
N GLN A 98 -1.36 -1.46 12.98
CA GLN A 98 -1.67 -2.55 12.06
C GLN A 98 -2.39 -2.08 10.79
N ASP A 99 -2.69 -0.78 10.70
CA ASP A 99 -3.37 -0.23 9.52
C ASP A 99 -2.36 0.35 8.53
N GLN A 100 -2.21 -0.31 7.38
CA GLN A 100 -1.32 0.13 6.30
C GLN A 100 -1.64 1.53 5.76
N LEU A 101 -2.86 2.03 5.96
CA LEU A 101 -3.22 3.40 5.57
C LEU A 101 -2.46 4.45 6.39
N ILE A 102 -2.09 4.14 7.64
CA ILE A 102 -1.23 5.01 8.46
C ILE A 102 0.19 5.09 7.89
N VAL A 103 0.71 3.96 7.40
CA VAL A 103 2.01 3.92 6.69
C VAL A 103 1.96 4.81 5.46
N TYR A 104 0.91 4.69 4.67
CA TYR A 104 0.71 5.54 3.49
C TYR A 104 0.68 7.03 3.86
N GLY A 105 -0.08 7.40 4.90
CA GLY A 105 -0.14 8.78 5.40
C GLY A 105 1.24 9.31 5.85
N TYR A 106 2.02 8.47 6.53
CA TYR A 106 3.38 8.82 6.94
C TYR A 106 4.30 9.07 5.73
N VAL A 107 4.28 8.20 4.72
CA VAL A 107 5.10 8.38 3.51
C VAL A 107 4.69 9.63 2.72
N VAL A 108 3.39 9.94 2.65
CA VAL A 108 2.91 11.20 2.04
C VAL A 108 3.42 12.42 2.80
N ALA A 109 3.43 12.38 4.13
CA ALA A 109 4.00 13.45 4.95
C ALA A 109 5.50 13.61 4.72
N GLU A 110 6.26 12.51 4.66
CA GLU A 110 7.70 12.52 4.34
C GLU A 110 7.97 13.10 2.94
N ALA A 111 7.13 12.75 1.94
CA ALA A 111 7.21 13.34 0.60
C ALA A 111 7.01 14.87 0.66
N THR A 112 6.03 15.33 1.42
CA THR A 112 5.76 16.76 1.61
C THR A 112 6.95 17.46 2.28
N VAL A 113 7.51 16.87 3.34
CA VAL A 113 8.70 17.40 4.01
C VAL A 113 9.88 17.49 3.04
N GLN A 114 10.05 16.49 2.17
CA GLN A 114 11.11 16.51 1.15
C GLN A 114 10.91 17.67 0.16
N VAL A 115 9.69 17.90 -0.33
CA VAL A 115 9.37 19.06 -1.20
C VAL A 115 9.71 20.36 -0.49
N LEU A 116 9.28 20.54 0.75
CA LEU A 116 9.55 21.76 1.53
C LEU A 116 11.06 21.99 1.77
N LYS A 117 11.82 20.93 2.03
CA LYS A 117 13.29 21.02 2.13
C LYS A 117 13.94 21.46 0.83
N GLN A 118 13.44 21.00 -0.32
CA GLN A 118 13.93 21.43 -1.63
C GLN A 118 13.58 22.87 -1.96
N CYS A 119 12.51 23.41 -1.39
CA CYS A 119 12.13 24.82 -1.57
C CYS A 119 13.10 25.79 -0.89
N GLY A 120 13.81 25.36 0.16
CA GLY A 120 14.61 26.26 1.00
C GLY A 120 13.72 27.33 1.65
N ASP A 121 14.15 28.57 1.57
CA ASP A 121 13.40 29.71 2.15
C ASP A 121 12.29 30.25 1.23
N ASP A 122 12.23 29.80 -0.02
CA ASP A 122 11.19 30.19 -0.97
C ASP A 122 9.99 29.21 -0.92
N LEU A 123 9.05 29.46 -0.03
CA LEU A 123 7.82 28.71 0.13
C LEU A 123 6.65 29.25 -0.68
N THR A 124 6.93 29.95 -1.78
CA THR A 124 5.87 30.37 -2.71
C THR A 124 5.18 29.17 -3.33
N HIS A 125 3.90 29.32 -3.64
CA HIS A 125 3.11 28.28 -4.30
C HIS A 125 3.76 27.81 -5.62
N GLU A 126 4.31 28.73 -6.38
CA GLU A 126 5.02 28.43 -7.63
C GLU A 126 6.23 27.53 -7.40
N ASN A 127 7.08 27.86 -6.42
CA ASN A 127 8.26 27.04 -6.12
C ASN A 127 7.89 25.66 -5.52
N ILE A 128 6.90 25.62 -4.63
CA ILE A 128 6.39 24.34 -4.10
C ILE A 128 5.94 23.40 -5.23
N MET A 129 5.15 23.91 -6.18
CA MET A 129 4.68 23.14 -7.34
C MET A 129 5.84 22.71 -8.25
N LYS A 130 6.81 23.57 -8.46
CA LYS A 130 8.02 23.27 -9.22
C LYS A 130 8.83 22.15 -8.57
N GLN A 131 9.04 22.19 -7.25
CA GLN A 131 9.77 21.16 -6.53
C GLN A 131 8.99 19.84 -6.48
N ALA A 132 7.68 19.89 -6.26
CA ALA A 132 6.82 18.71 -6.26
C ALA A 132 6.80 18.00 -7.64
N ALA A 133 6.97 18.76 -8.74
CA ALA A 133 7.09 18.22 -10.09
C ALA A 133 8.52 17.79 -10.48
N ASN A 134 9.46 17.73 -9.55
CA ASN A 134 10.87 17.36 -9.79
C ASN A 134 11.43 16.49 -8.67
N LEU A 135 10.66 15.51 -8.22
CA LEU A 135 11.11 14.55 -7.22
C LEU A 135 11.86 13.39 -7.90
N ASP A 136 12.94 12.92 -7.27
CA ASP A 136 13.60 11.64 -7.53
C ASP A 136 14.24 11.19 -6.23
N VAL A 137 13.43 10.59 -5.34
CA VAL A 137 13.84 10.26 -3.97
C VAL A 137 13.35 8.89 -3.55
N THR A 138 14.13 8.24 -2.68
CA THR A 138 13.67 7.08 -1.92
C THR A 138 13.29 7.56 -0.53
N LEU A 139 12.03 7.38 -0.16
CA LEU A 139 11.52 7.76 1.15
C LEU A 139 11.59 6.59 2.13
N PRO A 140 11.60 6.86 3.45
CA PRO A 140 11.44 5.82 4.46
C PRO A 140 10.21 4.96 4.19
N LEU A 141 10.29 3.68 4.53
CA LEU A 141 9.24 2.67 4.33
C LEU A 141 8.90 2.33 2.87
N MET A 142 9.55 2.89 1.87
CA MET A 142 9.45 2.37 0.50
C MET A 142 10.17 1.02 0.38
N LEU A 143 9.62 0.12 -0.42
CA LEU A 143 10.30 -1.15 -0.73
C LEU A 143 11.63 -0.89 -1.45
N PRO A 144 12.64 -1.73 -1.23
CA PRO A 144 13.93 -1.59 -1.90
C PRO A 144 13.77 -1.54 -3.42
N GLY A 145 14.44 -0.57 -4.05
CA GLY A 145 14.40 -0.35 -5.50
C GLY A 145 13.21 0.50 -5.98
N ILE A 146 12.27 0.85 -5.11
CA ILE A 146 11.16 1.74 -5.47
C ILE A 146 11.50 3.17 -5.06
N LYS A 147 11.27 4.10 -5.97
CA LYS A 147 11.46 5.53 -5.78
C LYS A 147 10.15 6.30 -5.96
N LEU A 148 10.12 7.46 -5.37
CA LEU A 148 9.13 8.49 -5.65
C LEU A 148 9.75 9.44 -6.68
N LYS A 149 9.17 9.49 -7.88
CA LYS A 149 9.69 10.26 -9.01
C LYS A 149 8.56 11.02 -9.69
N THR A 150 8.80 12.29 -9.98
CA THR A 150 7.87 13.15 -10.73
C THR A 150 8.62 13.98 -11.76
N SER A 151 7.91 14.48 -12.76
CA SER A 151 8.43 15.45 -13.73
C SER A 151 7.36 16.49 -14.07
N PRO A 152 7.69 17.56 -14.80
CA PRO A 152 6.70 18.55 -15.25
C PRO A 152 5.58 18.00 -16.15
N THR A 153 5.78 16.80 -16.71
CA THR A 153 4.83 16.14 -17.60
C THR A 153 4.29 14.84 -17.03
N ASP A 154 4.79 14.44 -15.84
CA ASP A 154 4.39 13.21 -15.17
C ASP A 154 4.26 13.43 -13.66
N TYR A 155 3.03 13.40 -13.19
CA TYR A 155 2.66 13.64 -11.80
C TYR A 155 2.31 12.34 -11.04
N PHE A 156 2.55 11.15 -11.62
CA PHE A 156 2.38 9.86 -10.96
C PHE A 156 3.65 9.51 -10.17
N PRO A 157 3.67 9.74 -8.84
CA PRO A 157 4.93 9.71 -8.09
C PRO A 157 5.45 8.30 -7.81
N ILE A 158 4.61 7.28 -7.88
CA ILE A 158 4.99 5.88 -7.63
C ILE A 158 4.47 5.03 -8.77
N GLU A 159 5.38 4.55 -9.60
CA GLU A 159 5.08 3.75 -10.77
C GLU A 159 5.67 2.33 -10.68
N ALA A 160 6.26 1.99 -9.53
CA ALA A 160 6.81 0.68 -9.27
C ALA A 160 6.14 0.02 -8.05
N MET A 161 5.96 -1.30 -8.12
CA MET A 161 5.33 -2.09 -7.08
C MET A 161 5.86 -3.52 -7.06
N ARG A 162 5.63 -4.23 -5.98
CA ARG A 162 5.80 -5.68 -5.90
C ARG A 162 4.48 -6.37 -5.66
N LEU A 163 4.34 -7.57 -6.18
CA LEU A 163 3.19 -8.40 -5.87
C LEU A 163 3.33 -8.97 -4.46
N GLN A 164 2.18 -9.14 -3.82
CA GLN A 164 2.05 -9.78 -2.52
C GLN A 164 0.88 -10.74 -2.52
N ARG A 165 0.98 -11.82 -1.72
CA ARG A 165 -0.08 -12.81 -1.51
C ARG A 165 -0.39 -12.92 -0.03
N PHE A 166 -1.66 -12.92 0.32
CA PHE A 166 -2.08 -13.12 1.70
C PHE A 166 -2.05 -14.61 2.05
N ASN A 167 -1.21 -15.01 3.01
CA ASN A 167 -1.07 -16.41 3.40
C ASN A 167 -2.12 -16.89 4.43
N GLY A 168 -2.99 -15.99 4.90
CA GLY A 168 -3.99 -16.20 5.94
C GLY A 168 -3.63 -15.50 7.27
N GLU A 169 -2.44 -14.89 7.35
CA GLU A 169 -1.96 -14.18 8.54
C GLU A 169 -1.32 -12.83 8.16
N ILE A 170 -0.38 -12.88 7.21
CA ILE A 170 0.36 -11.70 6.71
C ILE A 170 0.39 -11.69 5.18
N TRP A 171 0.77 -10.55 4.62
CA TRP A 171 1.11 -10.43 3.22
C TRP A 171 2.56 -10.87 2.97
N GLU A 172 2.76 -11.77 2.04
CA GLU A 172 4.09 -12.22 1.58
C GLU A 172 4.40 -11.62 0.22
N LEU A 173 5.51 -10.89 0.13
CA LEU A 173 6.00 -10.37 -1.14
C LEU A 173 6.51 -11.51 -2.02
N PHE A 174 6.24 -11.44 -3.33
CA PHE A 174 6.77 -12.38 -4.30
C PHE A 174 7.05 -11.72 -5.65
N GLY A 175 7.84 -12.39 -6.47
CA GLY A 175 8.27 -11.86 -7.77
C GLY A 175 9.21 -10.66 -7.68
N ASP A 176 9.56 -10.11 -8.82
CA ASP A 176 10.40 -8.93 -8.96
C ASP A 176 9.58 -7.65 -8.84
N THR A 177 10.27 -6.52 -8.69
CA THR A 177 9.63 -5.21 -8.80
C THR A 177 9.10 -5.02 -10.22
N ILE A 178 7.84 -4.61 -10.32
CA ILE A 178 7.16 -4.30 -11.58
C ILE A 178 7.01 -2.79 -11.62
N GLY A 179 7.40 -2.17 -12.73
CA GLY A 179 7.28 -0.73 -12.93
C GLY A 179 8.27 -0.22 -13.94
N ASN A 180 8.20 1.07 -14.22
CA ASN A 180 9.10 1.72 -15.17
C ASN A 180 10.45 2.01 -14.52
N ASP A 181 11.53 1.66 -15.22
CA ASP A 181 12.92 2.05 -14.91
C ASP A 181 13.13 3.56 -15.11
#